data_5b007bcbc0300a379c9da937d56852d1
#
_entry.id   5b007bcbc0300a379c9da937d56852d1
#
_cell.length_a   1.000
_cell.length_b   1.000
_cell.length_c   1.000
_cell.angle_alpha   90.00
_cell.angle_beta   90.00
_cell.angle_gamma   90.00
#
_symmetry.space_group_name_H-M   'P 1'
#
loop_
_entity.id
_entity.type
_entity.pdbx_description
1 polymer ?
#
loop_
_entity_poly.entity_id
_entity_poly.type
_entity_poly.pdbx_seq_one_letter_code
_entity_poly.pdbx_strand_id
1 'polypeptide(L)'
;MIFSVNARYTSWAGFFYSVFLGMAVALLLGYLYAKILNHLKLNEEIVGTFAGYSFIPVMNLFYTFAPVTNRQMLYPIGGQGLRPKVNLEPYFGQVLDRLWQVRIGELVIPAGLLLFFFGTGFLLWLFSKTRAGMIFSAIAENERFVRLAGINVNGYRTAAIIMSTVIAAAGVVVYSQSYGILHLYDGPFMMSFPAVSAIVIGGASPRKATVANALIGTFLYQTTYLLSIPVANALLIPEMAEIMRTIITSGIILYAFIFERKDMRNEAH
;
A
#
# COMPACT_ATOMS: atom_id res chain seq x y z
N MET A 1 -1.16 -14.81 -1.06
CA MET A 1 -2.44 -14.94 -1.76
C MET A 1 -2.42 -16.01 -2.85
N ILE A 2 -1.56 -15.99 -3.87
CA ILE A 2 -1.53 -17.01 -4.95
C ILE A 2 -1.47 -18.44 -4.41
N PHE A 3 -0.56 -18.72 -3.51
CA PHE A 3 -0.42 -20.06 -2.91
C PHE A 3 -1.61 -20.47 -2.03
N SER A 4 -2.24 -19.50 -1.35
CA SER A 4 -3.47 -19.71 -0.56
C SER A 4 -4.64 -20.15 -1.43
N VAL A 5 -4.85 -19.45 -2.55
CA VAL A 5 -5.89 -19.76 -3.55
C VAL A 5 -5.58 -21.08 -4.26
N ASN A 6 -4.31 -21.33 -4.58
CA ASN A 6 -3.90 -22.59 -5.21
C ASN A 6 -4.14 -23.79 -4.29
N ALA A 7 -3.84 -23.66 -2.99
CA ALA A 7 -4.09 -24.69 -1.99
C ALA A 7 -5.58 -24.76 -1.56
N ARG A 8 -6.43 -23.91 -2.11
CA ARG A 8 -7.86 -23.82 -1.81
C ARG A 8 -8.18 -23.59 -0.32
N TYR A 9 -7.30 -22.87 0.37
CA TYR A 9 -7.60 -22.46 1.74
C TYR A 9 -8.76 -21.45 1.74
N THR A 10 -9.74 -21.71 2.60
CA THR A 10 -10.96 -20.91 2.71
C THR A 10 -11.02 -20.15 4.02
N SER A 11 -11.83 -19.09 4.05
CA SER A 11 -12.12 -18.30 5.26
C SER A 11 -10.86 -17.79 5.96
N TRP A 12 -10.82 -17.86 7.28
CA TRP A 12 -9.73 -17.36 8.13
C TRP A 12 -8.38 -18.04 7.86
N ALA A 13 -8.37 -19.34 7.54
CA ALA A 13 -7.13 -20.05 7.25
C ALA A 13 -6.44 -19.49 6.00
N GLY A 14 -7.20 -19.23 4.93
CA GLY A 14 -6.68 -18.61 3.73
C GLY A 14 -6.17 -17.19 3.95
N PHE A 15 -6.90 -16.41 4.75
CA PHE A 15 -6.52 -15.06 5.11
C PHE A 15 -5.21 -15.03 5.90
N PHE A 16 -5.12 -15.73 7.03
CA PHE A 16 -3.91 -15.73 7.86
C PHE A 16 -2.70 -16.32 7.13
N TYR A 17 -2.88 -17.40 6.36
CA TYR A 17 -1.82 -17.94 5.54
C TYR A 17 -1.28 -16.91 4.53
N SER A 18 -2.20 -16.16 3.88
CA SER A 18 -1.81 -15.10 2.95
C SER A 18 -1.06 -13.96 3.63
N VAL A 19 -1.50 -13.53 4.81
CA VAL A 19 -0.85 -12.47 5.59
C VAL A 19 0.54 -12.91 6.02
N PHE A 20 0.67 -14.05 6.70
CA PHE A 20 1.96 -14.52 7.23
C PHE A 20 2.97 -14.80 6.12
N LEU A 21 2.57 -15.49 5.04
CA LEU A 21 3.46 -15.74 3.92
C LEU A 21 3.83 -14.44 3.19
N GLY A 22 2.87 -13.53 3.03
CA GLY A 22 3.13 -12.21 2.46
C GLY A 22 4.13 -11.41 3.28
N MET A 23 3.96 -11.37 4.59
CA MET A 23 4.87 -10.69 5.52
C MET A 23 6.27 -11.33 5.53
N ALA A 24 6.37 -12.67 5.48
CA ALA A 24 7.66 -13.37 5.42
C ALA A 24 8.44 -13.04 4.13
N VAL A 25 7.76 -13.06 2.98
CA VAL A 25 8.37 -12.66 1.70
C VAL A 25 8.75 -11.18 1.72
N ALA A 26 7.88 -10.31 2.24
CA ALA A 26 8.13 -8.88 2.35
C ALA A 26 9.33 -8.55 3.27
N LEU A 27 9.54 -9.33 4.33
CA LEU A 27 10.71 -9.21 5.20
C LEU A 27 12.00 -9.47 4.43
N LEU A 28 12.04 -10.55 3.64
CA LEU A 28 13.21 -10.88 2.81
C LEU A 28 13.48 -9.82 1.75
N LEU A 29 12.44 -9.42 1.01
CA LEU A 29 12.56 -8.40 -0.04
C LEU A 29 12.89 -7.03 0.55
N GLY A 30 12.28 -6.66 1.67
CA GLY A 30 12.57 -5.42 2.39
C GLY A 30 14.00 -5.36 2.90
N TYR A 31 14.54 -6.48 3.36
CA TYR A 31 15.95 -6.55 3.76
C TYR A 31 16.91 -6.38 2.56
N LEU A 32 16.64 -7.05 1.44
CA LEU A 32 17.42 -6.89 0.21
C LEU A 32 17.36 -5.45 -0.31
N TYR A 33 16.17 -4.87 -0.35
CA TYR A 33 15.95 -3.49 -0.76
C TYR A 33 16.69 -2.48 0.17
N ALA A 34 16.60 -2.68 1.47
CA ALA A 34 17.32 -1.86 2.44
C ALA A 34 18.85 -1.94 2.26
N LYS A 35 19.39 -3.12 1.95
CA LYS A 35 20.82 -3.28 1.62
C LYS A 35 21.21 -2.48 0.38
N ILE A 36 20.41 -2.53 -0.68
CA ILE A 36 20.64 -1.76 -1.91
C ILE A 36 20.69 -0.28 -1.60
N LEU A 37 19.68 0.25 -0.91
CA LEU A 37 19.61 1.68 -0.54
C LEU A 37 20.80 2.14 0.33
N ASN A 38 21.17 1.34 1.33
CA ASN A 38 22.28 1.67 2.21
C ASN A 38 23.67 1.63 1.51
N HIS A 39 23.76 0.81 0.45
CA HIS A 39 25.04 0.65 -0.29
C HIS A 39 25.24 1.75 -1.34
N LEU A 40 24.18 2.10 -2.08
CA LEU A 40 24.29 3.00 -3.24
C LEU A 40 24.51 4.47 -2.87
N LYS A 41 24.13 4.94 -1.66
CA LYS A 41 24.27 6.33 -1.17
C LYS A 41 23.92 7.44 -2.18
N LEU A 42 23.17 7.09 -3.21
CA LEU A 42 22.66 7.99 -4.26
C LEU A 42 21.31 8.57 -3.83
N ASN A 43 20.71 9.38 -4.69
CA ASN A 43 19.35 9.87 -4.48
C ASN A 43 18.38 8.73 -4.25
N GLU A 44 17.94 8.56 -3.00
CA GLU A 44 17.14 7.42 -2.53
C GLU A 44 15.81 7.29 -3.26
N GLU A 45 15.21 8.41 -3.65
CA GLU A 45 13.97 8.46 -4.42
C GLU A 45 14.15 7.81 -5.81
N ILE A 46 15.27 8.13 -6.48
CA ILE A 46 15.58 7.57 -7.80
C ILE A 46 15.82 6.07 -7.68
N VAL A 47 16.68 5.66 -6.74
CA VAL A 47 16.98 4.23 -6.52
C VAL A 47 15.74 3.47 -6.13
N GLY A 48 14.91 4.02 -5.25
CA GLY A 48 13.65 3.43 -4.81
C GLY A 48 12.67 3.22 -5.97
N THR A 49 12.51 4.24 -6.79
CA THR A 49 11.63 4.19 -7.96
C THR A 49 12.09 3.12 -8.97
N PHE A 50 13.36 3.14 -9.36
CA PHE A 50 13.89 2.16 -10.32
C PHE A 50 13.91 0.74 -9.76
N ALA A 51 14.21 0.54 -8.48
CA ALA A 51 14.12 -0.76 -7.83
C ALA A 51 12.67 -1.28 -7.85
N GLY A 52 11.70 -0.43 -7.48
CA GLY A 52 10.29 -0.77 -7.54
C GLY A 52 9.85 -1.19 -8.95
N TYR A 53 10.16 -0.41 -9.96
CA TYR A 53 9.85 -0.74 -11.35
C TYR A 53 10.54 -2.02 -11.83
N SER A 54 11.76 -2.31 -11.38
CA SER A 54 12.49 -3.53 -11.74
C SER A 54 11.87 -4.79 -11.13
N PHE A 55 11.22 -4.69 -9.97
CA PHE A 55 10.54 -5.83 -9.35
C PHE A 55 9.27 -6.26 -10.10
N ILE A 56 8.59 -5.36 -10.80
CA ILE A 56 7.34 -5.67 -11.50
C ILE A 56 7.54 -6.70 -12.63
N PRO A 57 8.50 -6.54 -13.55
CA PRO A 57 8.79 -7.56 -14.56
C PRO A 57 9.18 -8.92 -13.97
N VAL A 58 9.97 -8.92 -12.88
CA VAL A 58 10.37 -10.17 -12.20
C VAL A 58 9.15 -10.88 -11.62
N MET A 59 8.24 -10.13 -11.02
CA MET A 59 6.99 -10.66 -10.48
C MET A 59 6.08 -11.18 -11.61
N ASN A 60 5.99 -10.48 -12.73
CA ASN A 60 5.22 -10.90 -13.90
C ASN A 60 5.79 -12.18 -14.52
N LEU A 61 7.12 -12.30 -14.56
CA LEU A 61 7.78 -13.53 -14.97
C LEU A 61 7.41 -14.69 -14.06
N PHE A 62 7.41 -14.46 -12.74
CA PHE A 62 6.96 -15.48 -11.78
C PHE A 62 5.50 -15.90 -12.04
N TYR A 63 4.60 -14.98 -12.37
CA TYR A 63 3.20 -15.31 -12.66
C TYR A 63 3.05 -16.16 -13.93
N THR A 64 3.97 -16.04 -14.87
CA THR A 64 3.97 -16.84 -16.10
C THR A 64 4.40 -18.29 -15.83
N PHE A 65 5.35 -18.51 -14.92
CA PHE A 65 5.92 -19.83 -14.63
C PHE A 65 5.47 -20.42 -13.28
N ALA A 66 4.58 -19.72 -12.55
CA ALA A 66 4.16 -20.18 -11.23
C ALA A 66 3.54 -21.58 -11.28
N PRO A 67 3.96 -22.51 -10.41
CA PRO A 67 3.43 -23.88 -10.37
C PRO A 67 2.03 -23.89 -9.73
N VAL A 68 1.04 -23.37 -10.46
CA VAL A 68 -0.35 -23.25 -10.01
C VAL A 68 -1.18 -24.32 -10.69
N THR A 69 -1.88 -25.12 -9.91
CA THR A 69 -2.77 -26.21 -10.37
C THR A 69 -4.24 -25.82 -10.39
N ASN A 70 -4.60 -24.73 -9.73
CA ASN A 70 -5.97 -24.27 -9.65
C ASN A 70 -6.41 -23.64 -10.97
N ARG A 71 -7.34 -24.31 -11.69
CA ARG A 71 -7.85 -23.88 -12.99
C ARG A 71 -8.52 -22.51 -13.00
N GLN A 72 -9.04 -22.04 -11.86
CA GLN A 72 -9.64 -20.71 -11.75
C GLN A 72 -8.62 -19.58 -11.85
N MET A 73 -7.34 -19.88 -11.57
CA MET A 73 -6.23 -18.91 -11.66
C MET A 73 -5.54 -18.93 -13.02
N LEU A 74 -5.69 -20.00 -13.81
CA LEU A 74 -5.03 -20.15 -15.09
C LEU A 74 -5.80 -19.47 -16.23
N TYR A 75 -5.12 -19.11 -17.30
CA TYR A 75 -5.77 -18.64 -18.52
C TYR A 75 -6.77 -19.67 -19.04
N PRO A 76 -7.97 -19.25 -19.49
CA PRO A 76 -9.04 -20.18 -19.86
C PRO A 76 -8.78 -20.93 -21.17
N ILE A 77 -7.98 -20.39 -22.09
CA ILE A 77 -7.80 -20.91 -23.44
C ILE A 77 -6.30 -21.02 -23.71
N GLY A 78 -5.69 -22.14 -23.35
CA GLY A 78 -4.35 -22.55 -23.79
C GLY A 78 -3.17 -21.57 -23.57
N GLY A 79 -3.40 -20.45 -22.88
CA GLY A 79 -2.36 -19.48 -22.55
C GLY A 79 -1.49 -19.95 -21.38
N GLN A 80 -0.23 -19.50 -21.37
CA GLN A 80 0.65 -19.70 -20.22
C GLN A 80 0.47 -18.54 -19.23
N GLY A 81 0.47 -18.88 -17.93
CA GLY A 81 0.44 -17.93 -16.84
C GLY A 81 -0.91 -17.79 -16.12
N LEU A 82 -0.91 -16.85 -15.18
CA LEU A 82 -2.07 -16.60 -14.33
C LEU A 82 -3.00 -15.55 -14.96
N ARG A 83 -4.28 -15.62 -14.64
CA ARG A 83 -5.25 -14.58 -15.02
C ARG A 83 -4.87 -13.25 -14.37
N PRO A 84 -5.09 -12.10 -15.04
CA PRO A 84 -4.78 -10.79 -14.47
C PRO A 84 -5.62 -10.46 -13.22
N LYS A 85 -6.82 -11.03 -13.12
CA LYS A 85 -7.73 -10.88 -11.99
C LYS A 85 -8.19 -12.25 -11.50
N VAL A 86 -8.05 -12.48 -10.20
CA VAL A 86 -8.48 -13.71 -9.54
C VAL A 86 -9.54 -13.35 -8.49
N ASN A 87 -10.71 -13.99 -8.57
CA ASN A 87 -11.78 -13.80 -7.59
C ASN A 87 -11.40 -14.50 -6.27
N LEU A 88 -11.44 -13.75 -5.17
CA LEU A 88 -11.14 -14.23 -3.81
C LEU A 88 -12.39 -14.64 -3.03
N GLU A 89 -13.61 -14.27 -3.49
CA GLU A 89 -14.84 -14.58 -2.75
C GLU A 89 -15.01 -16.05 -2.38
N PRO A 90 -14.70 -17.04 -3.28
CA PRO A 90 -14.82 -18.45 -2.94
C PRO A 90 -13.81 -18.94 -1.89
N TYR A 91 -12.78 -18.16 -1.58
CA TYR A 91 -11.67 -18.54 -0.71
C TYR A 91 -11.70 -17.75 0.60
N PHE A 92 -11.17 -16.53 0.58
CA PHE A 92 -11.09 -15.66 1.77
C PHE A 92 -11.48 -14.21 1.45
N GLY A 93 -12.36 -14.01 0.46
CA GLY A 93 -12.94 -12.68 0.18
C GLY A 93 -13.84 -12.21 1.33
N GLN A 94 -13.73 -10.92 1.67
CA GLN A 94 -14.58 -10.24 2.65
C GLN A 94 -14.59 -10.84 4.07
N VAL A 95 -13.51 -11.52 4.47
CA VAL A 95 -13.41 -12.17 5.78
C VAL A 95 -13.48 -11.15 6.92
N LEU A 96 -12.74 -10.05 6.83
CA LEU A 96 -12.78 -8.96 7.81
C LEU A 96 -14.06 -8.14 7.74
N ASP A 97 -14.59 -7.95 6.54
CA ASP A 97 -15.82 -7.18 6.30
C ASP A 97 -17.04 -7.89 6.93
N ARG A 98 -17.04 -9.22 6.93
CA ARG A 98 -18.12 -10.06 7.49
C ARG A 98 -17.94 -10.39 8.96
N LEU A 99 -16.76 -10.16 9.55
CA LEU A 99 -16.45 -10.51 10.93
C LEU A 99 -17.42 -9.83 11.91
N TRP A 100 -17.65 -8.56 11.71
CA TRP A 100 -18.54 -7.76 12.55
C TRP A 100 -19.21 -6.69 11.70
N GLN A 101 -20.47 -6.90 11.40
CA GLN A 101 -21.28 -5.97 10.61
C GLN A 101 -22.30 -5.29 11.51
N VAL A 102 -22.21 -3.96 11.58
CA VAL A 102 -23.22 -3.12 12.24
C VAL A 102 -24.19 -2.63 11.16
N ARG A 103 -25.46 -3.00 11.30
CA ARG A 103 -26.51 -2.54 10.38
C ARG A 103 -27.29 -1.40 11.01
N ILE A 104 -27.29 -0.26 10.35
CA ILE A 104 -28.04 0.93 10.74
C ILE A 104 -29.00 1.26 9.58
N GLY A 105 -30.21 0.75 9.62
CA GLY A 105 -31.14 0.81 8.48
C GLY A 105 -30.62 0.06 7.27
N GLU A 106 -30.49 0.72 6.13
CA GLU A 106 -29.94 0.15 4.89
C GLU A 106 -28.41 0.17 4.85
N LEU A 107 -27.77 0.86 5.78
CA LEU A 107 -26.32 1.03 5.79
C LEU A 107 -25.65 -0.11 6.55
N VAL A 108 -24.76 -0.83 5.87
CA VAL A 108 -23.95 -1.90 6.45
C VAL A 108 -22.53 -1.42 6.67
N ILE A 109 -22.13 -1.27 7.92
CA ILE A 109 -20.79 -0.82 8.32
C ILE A 109 -19.94 -2.03 8.65
N PRO A 110 -18.82 -2.28 7.95
CA PRO A 110 -17.90 -3.39 8.22
C PRO A 110 -17.00 -3.03 9.41
N ALA A 111 -17.53 -3.16 10.63
CA ALA A 111 -16.81 -2.78 11.86
C ALA A 111 -15.50 -3.56 12.04
N GLY A 112 -15.43 -4.82 11.59
CA GLY A 112 -14.20 -5.61 11.63
C GLY A 112 -13.06 -5.02 10.79
N LEU A 113 -13.37 -4.51 9.59
CA LEU A 113 -12.40 -3.81 8.75
C LEU A 113 -11.96 -2.48 9.36
N LEU A 114 -12.90 -1.71 9.90
CA LEU A 114 -12.62 -0.43 10.58
C LEU A 114 -11.74 -0.66 11.82
N LEU A 115 -12.01 -1.70 12.59
CA LEU A 115 -11.20 -2.06 13.76
C LEU A 115 -9.77 -2.40 13.34
N PHE A 116 -9.59 -3.14 12.26
CA PHE A 116 -8.26 -3.43 11.71
C PHE A 116 -7.55 -2.14 11.28
N PHE A 117 -8.24 -1.26 10.54
CA PHE A 117 -7.68 -0.01 10.04
C PHE A 117 -7.25 0.94 11.18
N PHE A 118 -8.16 1.26 12.09
CA PHE A 118 -7.84 2.12 13.22
C PHE A 118 -6.92 1.46 14.23
N GLY A 119 -7.03 0.14 14.42
CA GLY A 119 -6.15 -0.64 15.28
C GLY A 119 -4.70 -0.60 14.78
N THR A 120 -4.48 -0.80 13.47
CA THR A 120 -3.15 -0.68 12.86
C THR A 120 -2.61 0.74 13.01
N GLY A 121 -3.44 1.76 12.77
CA GLY A 121 -3.08 3.16 12.98
C GLY A 121 -2.69 3.46 14.42
N PHE A 122 -3.44 2.95 15.39
CA PHE A 122 -3.14 3.09 16.81
C PHE A 122 -1.84 2.40 17.21
N LEU A 123 -1.58 1.18 16.72
CA LEU A 123 -0.33 0.47 16.96
C LEU A 123 0.88 1.22 16.39
N LEU A 124 0.76 1.79 15.19
CA LEU A 124 1.80 2.63 14.60
C LEU A 124 2.02 3.91 15.39
N TRP A 125 0.95 4.54 15.87
CA TRP A 125 1.04 5.70 16.73
C TRP A 125 1.73 5.35 18.06
N LEU A 126 1.38 4.22 18.68
CA LEU A 126 2.04 3.75 19.89
C LEU A 126 3.52 3.43 19.63
N PHE A 127 3.83 2.78 18.50
CA PHE A 127 5.21 2.52 18.08
C PHE A 127 6.01 3.82 17.93
N SER A 128 5.41 4.87 17.34
CA SER A 128 6.09 6.18 17.19
C SER A 128 6.51 6.81 18.52
N LYS A 129 5.87 6.44 19.63
CA LYS A 129 6.24 6.88 20.99
C LYS A 129 7.33 6.04 21.64
N THR A 130 7.72 4.92 21.04
CA THR A 130 8.81 4.10 21.53
C THR A 130 10.17 4.72 21.20
N ARG A 131 11.23 4.24 21.87
CA ARG A 131 12.62 4.68 21.59
C ARG A 131 12.98 4.49 20.11
N ALA A 132 12.60 3.37 19.51
CA ALA A 132 12.87 3.10 18.09
C ALA A 132 12.10 4.09 17.17
N GLY A 133 10.84 4.34 17.45
CA GLY A 133 10.03 5.31 16.68
C GLY A 133 10.56 6.73 16.77
N MET A 134 11.02 7.16 17.96
CA MET A 134 11.67 8.47 18.14
C MET A 134 12.97 8.57 17.35
N ILE A 135 13.79 7.50 17.32
CA ILE A 135 15.03 7.48 16.54
C ILE A 135 14.70 7.54 15.03
N PHE A 136 13.66 6.87 14.55
CA PHE A 136 13.24 6.98 13.15
C PHE A 136 12.90 8.43 12.77
N SER A 137 12.14 9.13 13.62
CA SER A 137 11.82 10.55 13.39
C SER A 137 13.08 11.44 13.45
N ALA A 138 13.98 11.22 14.41
CA ALA A 138 15.20 11.97 14.51
C ALA A 138 16.15 11.79 13.30
N ILE A 139 16.20 10.57 12.73
CA ILE A 139 16.97 10.30 11.49
C ILE A 139 16.37 11.07 10.31
N ALA A 140 15.05 11.14 10.20
CA ALA A 140 14.37 11.87 9.14
C ALA A 140 14.59 13.39 9.23
N GLU A 141 14.67 13.94 10.45
CA GLU A 141 14.96 15.36 10.67
C GLU A 141 16.42 15.71 10.43
N ASN A 142 17.34 14.95 11.03
CA ASN A 142 18.78 15.21 10.91
C ASN A 142 19.64 13.95 11.12
N GLU A 143 19.88 13.25 10.03
CA GLU A 143 20.71 12.02 10.03
C GLU A 143 22.12 12.27 10.59
N ARG A 144 22.73 13.43 10.26
CA ARG A 144 24.10 13.73 10.71
C ARG A 144 24.18 13.85 12.23
N PHE A 145 23.22 14.51 12.83
CA PHE A 145 23.14 14.65 14.31
C PHE A 145 23.03 13.28 14.99
N VAL A 146 22.14 12.41 14.51
CA VAL A 146 21.93 11.07 15.06
C VAL A 146 23.19 10.22 14.93
N ARG A 147 23.90 10.34 13.81
CA ARG A 147 25.17 9.63 13.56
C ARG A 147 26.28 10.11 14.51
N LEU A 148 26.36 11.43 14.77
CA LEU A 148 27.33 11.99 15.73
C LEU A 148 27.01 11.59 17.17
N ALA A 149 25.74 11.32 17.50
CA ALA A 149 25.33 10.76 18.78
C ALA A 149 25.69 9.26 18.96
N GLY A 150 26.41 8.65 18.01
CA GLY A 150 26.88 7.26 18.09
C GLY A 150 25.83 6.21 17.76
N ILE A 151 24.67 6.60 17.22
CA ILE A 151 23.58 5.68 16.87
C ILE A 151 23.84 5.08 15.49
N ASN A 152 23.62 3.76 15.34
CA ASN A 152 23.75 3.06 14.07
C ASN A 152 22.59 3.39 13.11
N VAL A 153 22.70 4.49 12.39
CA VAL A 153 21.68 4.99 11.44
C VAL A 153 21.32 3.93 10.40
N ASN A 154 22.31 3.24 9.81
CA ASN A 154 22.04 2.25 8.76
C ASN A 154 21.20 1.07 9.29
N GLY A 155 21.41 0.65 10.54
CA GLY A 155 20.62 -0.39 11.18
C GLY A 155 19.15 0.04 11.36
N TYR A 156 18.92 1.26 11.85
CA TYR A 156 17.57 1.80 12.02
C TYR A 156 16.86 2.04 10.69
N ARG A 157 17.56 2.52 9.65
CA ARG A 157 17.01 2.66 8.29
C ARG A 157 16.59 1.30 7.72
N THR A 158 17.44 0.28 7.86
CA THR A 158 17.10 -1.09 7.46
C THR A 158 15.85 -1.58 8.17
N ALA A 159 15.76 -1.39 9.48
CA ALA A 159 14.58 -1.79 10.26
C ALA A 159 13.31 -1.04 9.81
N ALA A 160 13.39 0.27 9.54
CA ALA A 160 12.29 1.08 9.07
C ALA A 160 11.77 0.59 7.70
N ILE A 161 12.67 0.30 6.75
CA ILE A 161 12.32 -0.20 5.42
C ILE A 161 11.65 -1.57 5.52
N ILE A 162 12.21 -2.50 6.32
CA ILE A 162 11.61 -3.82 6.53
C ILE A 162 10.22 -3.68 7.15
N MET A 163 10.07 -2.86 8.18
CA MET A 163 8.78 -2.65 8.83
C MET A 163 7.75 -2.08 7.86
N SER A 164 8.12 -1.10 7.05
CA SER A 164 7.27 -0.50 6.03
C SER A 164 6.82 -1.54 4.99
N THR A 165 7.73 -2.35 4.45
CA THR A 165 7.40 -3.37 3.44
C THR A 165 6.52 -4.48 4.01
N VAL A 166 6.75 -4.90 5.26
CA VAL A 166 5.93 -5.91 5.94
C VAL A 166 4.51 -5.42 6.19
N ILE A 167 4.35 -4.18 6.68
CA ILE A 167 3.03 -3.57 6.90
C ILE A 167 2.31 -3.37 5.57
N ALA A 168 3.00 -2.92 4.53
CA ALA A 168 2.44 -2.77 3.20
C ALA A 168 1.93 -4.11 2.64
N ALA A 169 2.68 -5.20 2.82
CA ALA A 169 2.26 -6.54 2.39
C ALA A 169 0.97 -6.99 3.11
N ALA A 170 0.87 -6.77 4.42
CA ALA A 170 -0.37 -7.03 5.17
C ALA A 170 -1.53 -6.17 4.66
N GLY A 171 -1.28 -4.88 4.41
CA GLY A 171 -2.25 -3.94 3.87
C GLY A 171 -2.81 -4.36 2.51
N VAL A 172 -1.95 -4.84 1.60
CA VAL A 172 -2.38 -5.35 0.28
C VAL A 172 -3.26 -6.59 0.41
N VAL A 173 -2.98 -7.49 1.36
CA VAL A 173 -3.84 -8.67 1.60
C VAL A 173 -5.21 -8.23 2.11
N VAL A 174 -5.25 -7.29 3.08
CA VAL A 174 -6.50 -6.76 3.63
C VAL A 174 -7.31 -6.02 2.57
N TYR A 175 -6.66 -5.20 1.75
CA TYR A 175 -7.32 -4.53 0.63
C TYR A 175 -7.91 -5.52 -0.36
N SER A 176 -7.12 -6.50 -0.82
CA SER A 176 -7.56 -7.47 -1.82
C SER A 176 -8.72 -8.34 -1.32
N GLN A 177 -8.72 -8.73 -0.03
CA GLN A 177 -9.81 -9.51 0.54
C GLN A 177 -11.10 -8.68 0.66
N SER A 178 -11.01 -7.39 1.03
CA SER A 178 -12.16 -6.50 1.11
C SER A 178 -12.75 -6.22 -0.28
N TYR A 179 -11.88 -6.02 -1.27
CA TYR A 179 -12.30 -5.83 -2.66
C TYR A 179 -12.81 -7.12 -3.33
N GLY A 180 -12.50 -8.28 -2.75
CA GLY A 180 -12.89 -9.59 -3.27
C GLY A 180 -12.13 -10.03 -4.52
N ILE A 181 -11.16 -9.24 -5.01
CA ILE A 181 -10.40 -9.49 -6.24
C ILE A 181 -8.90 -9.28 -5.99
N LEU A 182 -8.11 -10.23 -6.44
CA LEU A 182 -6.66 -10.11 -6.51
C LEU A 182 -6.24 -9.65 -7.90
N HIS A 183 -5.67 -8.44 -7.99
CA HIS A 183 -5.04 -7.94 -9.21
C HIS A 183 -3.58 -8.39 -9.24
N LEU A 184 -3.14 -9.07 -10.32
CA LEU A 184 -1.79 -9.58 -10.42
C LEU A 184 -0.88 -8.57 -11.16
N TYR A 185 -0.86 -8.58 -12.46
CA TYR A 185 0.14 -7.85 -13.26
C TYR A 185 0.20 -6.33 -13.00
N ASP A 186 -0.94 -5.67 -12.89
CA ASP A 186 -1.03 -4.22 -12.68
C ASP A 186 -1.22 -3.82 -11.20
N GLY A 187 -1.33 -4.81 -10.31
CA GLY A 187 -1.59 -4.58 -8.89
C GLY A 187 -0.65 -3.58 -8.22
N PRO A 188 0.68 -3.64 -8.44
CA PRO A 188 1.63 -2.70 -7.85
C PRO A 188 1.38 -1.25 -8.27
N PHE A 189 1.05 -1.00 -9.53
CA PHE A 189 0.73 0.35 -10.01
C PHE A 189 -0.55 0.90 -9.41
N MET A 190 -1.57 0.04 -9.29
CA MET A 190 -2.86 0.43 -8.72
C MET A 190 -2.78 0.82 -7.24
N MET A 191 -1.75 0.37 -6.51
CA MET A 191 -1.59 0.62 -5.08
C MET A 191 -0.58 1.71 -4.75
N SER A 192 0.52 1.80 -5.50
CA SER A 192 1.63 2.69 -5.16
C SER A 192 1.27 4.17 -5.30
N PHE A 193 0.71 4.57 -6.43
CA PHE A 193 0.32 5.97 -6.65
C PHE A 193 -0.77 6.47 -5.69
N PRO A 194 -1.88 5.75 -5.48
CA PRO A 194 -2.87 6.12 -4.46
C PRO A 194 -2.30 6.26 -3.06
N ALA A 195 -1.39 5.38 -2.65
CA ALA A 195 -0.81 5.42 -1.31
C ALA A 195 0.07 6.66 -1.09
N VAL A 196 0.94 7.00 -2.06
CA VAL A 196 1.77 8.20 -2.01
C VAL A 196 0.90 9.46 -2.06
N SER A 197 -0.09 9.49 -2.97
CA SER A 197 -1.00 10.62 -3.11
C SER A 197 -1.80 10.89 -1.85
N ALA A 198 -2.31 9.83 -1.21
CA ALA A 198 -3.05 9.95 0.03
C ALA A 198 -2.21 10.59 1.14
N ILE A 199 -0.97 10.17 1.32
CA ILE A 199 -0.08 10.72 2.34
C ILE A 199 0.21 12.21 2.10
N VAL A 200 0.46 12.61 0.86
CA VAL A 200 0.72 14.01 0.47
C VAL A 200 -0.53 14.88 0.67
N ILE A 201 -1.70 14.42 0.24
CA ILE A 201 -2.99 15.11 0.47
C ILE A 201 -3.27 15.27 1.96
N GLY A 202 -2.84 14.31 2.78
CA GLY A 202 -2.94 14.38 4.24
C GLY A 202 -1.99 15.38 4.90
N GLY A 203 -1.14 16.08 4.13
CA GLY A 203 -0.21 17.09 4.63
C GLY A 203 1.09 16.51 5.22
N ALA A 204 1.48 15.30 4.79
CA ALA A 204 2.79 14.78 5.13
C ALA A 204 3.88 15.43 4.27
N SER A 205 5.02 15.72 4.87
CA SER A 205 6.22 16.20 4.16
C SER A 205 7.35 15.16 4.23
N PRO A 206 8.39 15.26 3.38
CA PRO A 206 9.53 14.34 3.42
C PRO A 206 10.25 14.29 4.78
N ARG A 207 10.16 15.38 5.56
CA ARG A 207 10.77 15.47 6.89
C ARG A 207 9.83 15.06 8.02
N LYS A 208 8.51 15.18 7.82
CA LYS A 208 7.53 14.96 8.88
C LYS A 208 6.27 14.30 8.32
N ALA A 209 6.08 13.04 8.70
CA ALA A 209 4.86 12.31 8.42
C ALA A 209 4.31 11.74 9.73
N THR A 210 3.01 11.85 9.93
CA THR A 210 2.32 11.32 11.11
C THR A 210 1.26 10.29 10.71
N VAL A 211 0.86 9.46 11.66
CA VAL A 211 -0.24 8.52 11.46
C VAL A 211 -1.55 9.27 11.11
N ALA A 212 -1.75 10.45 11.70
CA ALA A 212 -2.91 11.29 11.39
C ALA A 212 -2.91 11.75 9.93
N ASN A 213 -1.76 12.15 9.37
CA ASN A 213 -1.63 12.50 7.96
C ASN A 213 -2.05 11.31 7.07
N ALA A 214 -1.61 10.09 7.39
CA ALA A 214 -1.97 8.89 6.63
C ALA A 214 -3.48 8.61 6.70
N LEU A 215 -4.10 8.69 7.88
CA LEU A 215 -5.53 8.43 8.07
C LEU A 215 -6.40 9.49 7.36
N ILE A 216 -6.12 10.76 7.60
CA ILE A 216 -6.87 11.88 6.99
C ILE A 216 -6.67 11.88 5.47
N GLY A 217 -5.43 11.70 5.02
CA GLY A 217 -5.11 11.68 3.60
C GLY A 217 -5.76 10.54 2.86
N THR A 218 -5.76 9.33 3.44
CA THR A 218 -6.45 8.17 2.85
C THR A 218 -7.96 8.43 2.75
N PHE A 219 -8.56 9.01 3.79
CA PHE A 219 -9.98 9.35 3.78
C PHE A 219 -10.30 10.40 2.70
N LEU A 220 -9.53 11.48 2.63
CA LEU A 220 -9.73 12.54 1.62
C LEU A 220 -9.52 12.02 0.20
N TYR A 221 -8.43 11.29 -0.03
CA TYR A 221 -8.14 10.69 -1.33
C TYR A 221 -9.27 9.75 -1.79
N GLN A 222 -9.67 8.82 -0.93
CA GLN A 222 -10.69 7.84 -1.27
C GLN A 222 -12.07 8.47 -1.45
N THR A 223 -12.42 9.46 -0.64
CA THR A 223 -13.66 10.22 -0.80
C THR A 223 -13.68 10.95 -2.14
N THR A 224 -12.61 11.63 -2.49
CA THR A 224 -12.51 12.32 -3.78
C THR A 224 -12.57 11.33 -4.95
N TYR A 225 -11.86 10.21 -4.84
CA TYR A 225 -11.86 9.16 -5.85
C TYR A 225 -13.28 8.59 -6.07
N LEU A 226 -14.01 8.28 -5.01
CA LEU A 226 -15.36 7.74 -5.08
C LEU A 226 -16.38 8.76 -5.59
N LEU A 227 -16.28 10.02 -5.15
CA LEU A 227 -17.20 11.08 -5.59
C LEU A 227 -16.95 11.51 -7.04
N SER A 228 -15.75 11.33 -7.57
CA SER A 228 -15.45 11.67 -8.97
C SER A 228 -16.28 10.86 -9.97
N ILE A 229 -16.64 9.61 -9.63
CA ILE A 229 -17.41 8.71 -10.52
C ILE A 229 -18.84 9.24 -10.78
N PRO A 230 -19.68 9.48 -9.75
CA PRO A 230 -21.04 9.98 -9.98
C PRO A 230 -21.05 11.38 -10.60
N VAL A 231 -20.09 12.24 -10.24
CA VAL A 231 -19.96 13.58 -10.84
C VAL A 231 -19.64 13.49 -12.32
N ALA A 232 -18.67 12.65 -12.70
CA ALA A 232 -18.31 12.45 -14.09
C ALA A 232 -19.48 11.84 -14.91
N ASN A 233 -20.20 10.86 -14.34
CA ASN A 233 -21.36 10.25 -14.98
C ASN A 233 -22.55 11.23 -15.16
N ALA A 234 -22.69 12.22 -14.26
CA ALA A 234 -23.75 13.22 -14.35
C ALA A 234 -23.45 14.32 -15.38
N LEU A 235 -22.17 14.61 -15.62
CA LEU A 235 -21.73 15.70 -16.48
C LEU A 235 -21.32 15.27 -17.88
N LEU A 236 -20.97 14.01 -18.09
CA LEU A 236 -20.32 13.50 -19.28
C LEU A 236 -20.91 12.15 -19.74
N ILE A 237 -20.56 11.77 -20.97
CA ILE A 237 -20.85 10.44 -21.49
C ILE A 237 -20.06 9.40 -20.65
N PRO A 238 -20.64 8.23 -20.34
CA PRO A 238 -20.02 7.22 -19.49
C PRO A 238 -18.58 6.83 -19.89
N GLU A 239 -18.28 6.86 -21.19
CA GLU A 239 -16.95 6.55 -21.72
C GLU A 239 -15.90 7.58 -21.33
N MET A 240 -16.31 8.83 -21.11
CA MET A 240 -15.42 9.92 -20.67
C MET A 240 -15.26 9.97 -19.15
N ALA A 241 -16.13 9.31 -18.39
CA ALA A 241 -16.10 9.35 -16.93
C ALA A 241 -14.78 8.82 -16.36
N GLU A 242 -14.22 7.76 -16.94
CA GLU A 242 -12.93 7.18 -16.51
C GLU A 242 -11.76 8.12 -16.79
N ILE A 243 -11.78 8.77 -17.96
CA ILE A 243 -10.75 9.75 -18.34
C ILE A 243 -10.80 10.96 -17.40
N MET A 244 -11.99 11.50 -17.15
CA MET A 244 -12.19 12.65 -16.24
C MET A 244 -11.79 12.31 -14.81
N ARG A 245 -12.12 11.10 -14.32
CA ARG A 245 -11.66 10.62 -13.03
C ARG A 245 -10.14 10.65 -12.92
N THR A 246 -9.45 10.17 -13.94
CA THR A 246 -7.98 10.16 -13.99
C THR A 246 -7.43 11.59 -13.99
N ILE A 247 -8.02 12.51 -14.76
CA ILE A 247 -7.62 13.91 -14.81
C ILE A 247 -7.83 14.58 -13.44
N ILE A 248 -8.99 14.40 -12.81
CA ILE A 248 -9.30 14.99 -11.50
C ILE A 248 -8.33 14.46 -10.45
N THR A 249 -8.12 13.14 -10.40
CA THR A 249 -7.22 12.51 -9.43
C THR A 249 -5.77 13.01 -9.62
N SER A 250 -5.29 13.00 -10.87
CA SER A 250 -3.94 13.50 -11.19
C SER A 250 -3.79 15.00 -10.90
N GLY A 251 -4.82 15.79 -11.15
CA GLY A 251 -4.84 17.23 -10.86
C GLY A 251 -4.74 17.51 -9.36
N ILE A 252 -5.43 16.75 -8.52
CA ILE A 252 -5.36 16.87 -7.06
C ILE A 252 -3.97 16.51 -6.55
N ILE A 253 -3.38 15.45 -7.08
CA ILE A 253 -2.01 15.04 -6.75
C ILE A 253 -1.03 16.15 -7.11
N LEU A 254 -1.13 16.69 -8.34
CA LEU A 254 -0.26 17.78 -8.80
C LEU A 254 -0.42 19.02 -7.92
N TYR A 255 -1.65 19.39 -7.58
CA TYR A 255 -1.94 20.51 -6.68
C TYR A 255 -1.30 20.31 -5.30
N ALA A 256 -1.44 19.11 -4.71
CA ALA A 256 -0.85 18.79 -3.42
C ALA A 256 0.69 18.93 -3.44
N PHE A 257 1.36 18.45 -4.48
CA PHE A 257 2.82 18.61 -4.64
C PHE A 257 3.25 20.08 -4.82
N ILE A 258 2.50 20.88 -5.56
CA ILE A 258 2.81 22.31 -5.74
C ILE A 258 2.68 23.06 -4.41
N PHE A 259 1.66 22.75 -3.62
CA PHE A 259 1.42 23.37 -2.32
C PHE A 259 2.52 23.02 -1.33
N GLU A 260 2.91 21.75 -1.24
CA GLU A 260 4.02 21.29 -0.40
C GLU A 260 5.35 22.01 -0.75
N ARG A 261 5.65 22.15 -2.03
CA ARG A 261 6.86 22.86 -2.47
C ARG A 261 6.87 24.34 -2.06
N LYS A 262 5.70 24.98 -2.02
CA LYS A 262 5.56 26.38 -1.60
C LYS A 262 5.82 26.54 -0.10
N ASP A 263 5.33 25.64 0.73
CA ASP A 263 5.55 25.65 2.18
C ASP A 263 7.03 25.43 2.53
N MET A 264 7.70 24.46 1.90
CA MET A 264 9.14 24.25 2.09
C MET A 264 9.98 25.47 1.73
N ARG A 265 9.56 26.26 0.75
CA ARG A 265 10.27 27.49 0.36
C ARG A 265 10.05 28.62 1.36
N ASN A 266 8.89 28.69 1.99
CA ASN A 266 8.58 29.69 3.01
C ASN A 266 9.26 29.41 4.34
N GLU A 267 9.56 28.15 4.66
CA GLU A 267 10.32 27.76 5.86
C GLU A 267 11.85 27.93 5.71
N ALA A 268 12.33 28.11 4.48
CA ALA A 268 13.75 28.29 4.18
C ALA A 268 14.21 29.77 4.20
N HIS A 269 13.27 30.71 4.39
CA HIS A 269 13.50 32.14 4.60
C HIS A 269 13.15 32.52 6.04
#